data_aa059d9d95e6da68bd2435ea71b76fa9
#
_entry.id   aa059d9d95e6da68bd2435ea71b76fa9
#
_cell.length_a   1.000
_cell.length_b   1.000
_cell.length_c   1.000
_cell.angle_alpha   90.00
_cell.angle_beta   90.00
_cell.angle_gamma   90.00
#
_symmetry.space_group_name_H-M   'P 1'
#
loop_
_entity.id
_entity.type
_entity.pdbx_description
1 polymer ?
#
loop_
_entity_poly.entity_id
_entity_poly.type
_entity_poly.pdbx_seq_one_letter_code
_entity_poly.pdbx_strand_id
1 'polypeptide(L)'
;MKILIAEDDRDSRELLCWILQKLGYQVVATENGKEAWEAFRRGRFRLVISDVLMPEIDGLELCRRIRKHKQSKYTYIIMITALIGKKDYLEGMEAGADDFVTKPLDPDELKARLRVAERIISFQEHAATEEVDSPPKLGGVSSRTK
;
A
#
# COMPACT_ATOMS: atom_id res chain seq x y z
N MET A 1 -11.17 2.93 7.33
CA MET A 1 -10.41 2.45 6.17
C MET A 1 -9.97 1.02 6.41
N LYS A 2 -10.02 0.21 5.38
CA LYS A 2 -9.69 -1.19 5.45
C LYS A 2 -8.31 -1.44 4.87
N ILE A 3 -7.47 -2.15 5.62
CA ILE A 3 -6.09 -2.43 5.24
C ILE A 3 -5.93 -3.92 4.96
N LEU A 4 -5.28 -4.24 3.85
CA LEU A 4 -4.91 -5.62 3.53
C LEU A 4 -3.49 -5.87 3.99
N ILE A 5 -3.31 -6.95 4.74
CA ILE A 5 -2.00 -7.35 5.25
C ILE A 5 -1.59 -8.68 4.62
N ALA A 6 -0.34 -8.76 4.20
CA ALA A 6 0.27 -10.01 3.75
C ALA A 6 1.52 -10.25 4.56
N GLU A 7 1.50 -11.25 5.43
CA GLU A 7 2.59 -11.57 6.34
C GLU A 7 2.55 -13.05 6.69
N ASP A 8 3.59 -13.80 6.34
CA ASP A 8 3.58 -15.24 6.57
C ASP A 8 3.97 -15.64 7.98
N ASP A 9 4.71 -14.79 8.70
CA ASP A 9 5.04 -15.11 10.08
C ASP A 9 3.87 -14.79 10.98
N ARG A 10 3.43 -15.80 11.73
CA ARG A 10 2.22 -15.67 12.55
C ARG A 10 2.33 -14.57 13.60
N ASP A 11 3.46 -14.54 14.33
CA ASP A 11 3.62 -13.56 15.40
C ASP A 11 3.69 -12.14 14.84
N SER A 12 4.40 -11.96 13.75
CA SER A 12 4.48 -10.66 13.08
C SER A 12 3.10 -10.23 12.58
N ARG A 13 2.36 -11.18 12.01
CA ARG A 13 1.03 -10.88 11.49
C ARG A 13 0.08 -10.46 12.61
N GLU A 14 0.12 -11.19 13.74
CA GLU A 14 -0.74 -10.87 14.87
C GLU A 14 -0.39 -9.51 15.48
N LEU A 15 0.90 -9.23 15.59
CA LEU A 15 1.34 -7.94 16.11
C LEU A 15 0.89 -6.80 15.22
N LEU A 16 1.07 -6.96 13.92
CA LEU A 16 0.66 -5.94 12.96
C LEU A 16 -0.84 -5.69 13.02
N CYS A 17 -1.62 -6.77 13.07
CA CYS A 17 -3.07 -6.65 13.20
C CYS A 17 -3.45 -5.89 14.46
N TRP A 18 -2.80 -6.23 15.58
CA TRP A 18 -3.11 -5.60 16.85
C TRP A 18 -2.83 -4.10 16.78
N ILE A 19 -1.68 -3.71 16.25
CA ILE A 19 -1.32 -2.31 16.13
C ILE A 19 -2.35 -1.56 15.30
N LEU A 20 -2.69 -2.11 14.13
CA LEU A 20 -3.60 -1.44 13.22
C LEU A 20 -5.01 -1.32 13.78
N GLN A 21 -5.48 -2.36 14.45
CA GLN A 21 -6.81 -2.32 15.06
C GLN A 21 -6.87 -1.31 16.19
N LYS A 22 -5.79 -1.20 16.97
CA LYS A 22 -5.72 -0.18 18.01
C LYS A 22 -5.77 1.23 17.44
N LEU A 23 -5.27 1.41 16.23
CA LEU A 23 -5.31 2.71 15.56
C LEU A 23 -6.65 2.97 14.87
N GLY A 24 -7.58 2.02 14.93
CA GLY A 24 -8.92 2.21 14.39
C GLY A 24 -9.15 1.69 12.99
N TYR A 25 -8.21 0.95 12.44
CA TYR A 25 -8.37 0.41 11.09
C TYR A 25 -9.06 -0.94 11.11
N GLN A 26 -9.78 -1.23 10.04
CA GLN A 26 -10.25 -2.58 9.77
C GLN A 26 -9.15 -3.31 9.03
N VAL A 27 -8.95 -4.58 9.39
CA VAL A 27 -7.81 -5.34 8.86
C VAL A 27 -8.29 -6.64 8.21
N VAL A 28 -7.81 -6.91 7.02
CA VAL A 28 -7.96 -8.21 6.38
C VAL A 28 -6.55 -8.80 6.32
N ALA A 29 -6.31 -9.82 7.12
CA ALA A 29 -4.99 -10.42 7.25
C ALA A 29 -4.88 -11.67 6.40
N THR A 30 -3.78 -11.79 5.66
CA THR A 30 -3.50 -12.97 4.86
C THR A 30 -2.12 -13.50 5.20
N GLU A 31 -1.89 -14.78 4.91
CA GLU A 31 -0.68 -15.48 5.34
C GLU A 31 0.37 -15.61 4.24
N ASN A 32 0.01 -15.26 3.03
CA ASN A 32 0.96 -15.35 1.92
C ASN A 32 0.49 -14.45 0.79
N GLY A 33 1.36 -14.32 -0.21
CA GLY A 33 1.07 -13.42 -1.32
C GLY A 33 -0.08 -13.87 -2.19
N LYS A 34 -0.29 -15.18 -2.29
CA LYS A 34 -1.39 -15.71 -3.09
C LYS A 34 -2.73 -15.33 -2.47
N GLU A 35 -2.87 -15.55 -1.16
CA GLU A 35 -4.08 -15.16 -0.45
C GLU A 35 -4.30 -13.66 -0.54
N ALA A 36 -3.22 -12.89 -0.40
CA ALA A 36 -3.31 -11.45 -0.46
C ALA A 36 -3.80 -11.00 -1.84
N TRP A 37 -3.26 -11.59 -2.90
CA TRP A 37 -3.68 -11.25 -4.24
C TRP A 37 -5.14 -11.57 -4.48
N GLU A 38 -5.59 -12.74 -4.01
CA GLU A 38 -7.00 -13.12 -4.13
C GLU A 38 -7.90 -12.13 -3.39
N ALA A 39 -7.51 -11.76 -2.16
CA ALA A 39 -8.28 -10.82 -1.38
C ALA A 39 -8.30 -9.44 -2.06
N PHE A 40 -7.16 -9.02 -2.61
CA PHE A 40 -7.09 -7.73 -3.26
C PHE A 40 -8.01 -7.66 -4.47
N ARG A 41 -8.04 -8.73 -5.28
CA ARG A 41 -8.88 -8.74 -6.47
C ARG A 41 -10.37 -8.70 -6.16
N ARG A 42 -10.76 -9.27 -5.02
CA ARG A 42 -12.16 -9.33 -4.62
C ARG A 42 -12.62 -8.12 -3.85
N GLY A 43 -11.69 -7.42 -3.22
CA GLY A 43 -12.02 -6.31 -2.36
C GLY A 43 -11.64 -4.98 -2.96
N ARG A 44 -11.77 -3.95 -2.12
CA ARG A 44 -11.35 -2.61 -2.50
C ARG A 44 -10.48 -2.09 -1.39
N PHE A 45 -9.19 -2.16 -1.62
CA PHE A 45 -8.21 -1.76 -0.63
C PHE A 45 -7.44 -0.55 -1.12
N ARG A 46 -7.40 0.47 -0.27
CA ARG A 46 -6.64 1.67 -0.54
C ARG A 46 -5.25 1.60 0.06
N LEU A 47 -5.04 0.64 0.95
CA LEU A 47 -3.78 0.49 1.66
C LEU A 47 -3.45 -0.98 1.83
N VAL A 48 -2.23 -1.35 1.44
CA VAL A 48 -1.71 -2.71 1.55
C VAL A 48 -0.39 -2.65 2.29
N ILE A 49 -0.23 -3.53 3.27
CA ILE A 49 1.04 -3.68 3.99
C ILE A 49 1.49 -5.13 3.81
N SER A 50 2.65 -5.31 3.23
CA SER A 50 3.14 -6.64 2.88
C SER A 50 4.59 -6.84 3.27
N ASP A 51 4.89 -8.02 3.79
CA ASP A 51 6.28 -8.43 3.92
C ASP A 51 6.85 -8.65 2.51
N VAL A 52 8.14 -8.45 2.37
CA VAL A 52 8.82 -8.69 1.10
C VAL A 52 8.98 -10.18 0.87
N LEU A 53 9.43 -10.92 1.89
CA LEU A 53 9.72 -12.35 1.75
C LEU A 53 8.54 -13.19 2.22
N MET A 54 7.90 -13.86 1.27
CA MET A 54 6.79 -14.76 1.55
C MET A 54 6.83 -15.90 0.55
N PRO A 55 6.31 -17.07 0.92
CA PRO A 55 6.25 -18.18 -0.04
C PRO A 55 5.25 -17.90 -1.15
N GLU A 56 5.44 -18.58 -2.27
CA GLU A 56 4.65 -18.52 -3.48
C GLU A 56 4.78 -17.17 -4.16
N ILE A 57 3.94 -16.19 -3.85
CA ILE A 57 4.06 -14.84 -4.39
C ILE A 57 4.68 -13.98 -3.31
N ASP A 58 5.88 -13.45 -3.55
CA ASP A 58 6.51 -12.58 -2.56
C ASP A 58 5.91 -11.16 -2.63
N GLY A 59 6.35 -10.30 -1.72
CA GLY A 59 5.79 -8.97 -1.63
C GLY A 59 6.05 -8.11 -2.86
N LEU A 60 7.18 -8.30 -3.51
CA LEU A 60 7.50 -7.53 -4.70
C LEU A 60 6.59 -7.93 -5.86
N GLU A 61 6.35 -9.21 -6.03
CA GLU A 61 5.46 -9.68 -7.07
C GLU A 61 4.02 -9.25 -6.78
N LEU A 62 3.61 -9.32 -5.52
CA LEU A 62 2.29 -8.85 -5.13
C LEU A 62 2.13 -7.37 -5.51
N CYS A 63 3.14 -6.58 -5.22
CA CYS A 63 3.13 -5.16 -5.54
C CYS A 63 2.98 -4.94 -7.05
N ARG A 64 3.76 -5.68 -7.83
CA ARG A 64 3.68 -5.57 -9.30
C ARG A 64 2.29 -5.91 -9.80
N ARG A 65 1.68 -6.94 -9.25
CA ARG A 65 0.34 -7.35 -9.67
C ARG A 65 -0.71 -6.30 -9.32
N ILE A 66 -0.58 -5.70 -8.13
CA ILE A 66 -1.49 -4.63 -7.73
C ILE A 66 -1.37 -3.45 -8.69
N ARG A 67 -0.15 -3.08 -9.07
CA ARG A 67 0.06 -1.95 -9.96
C ARG A 67 -0.48 -2.18 -11.36
N LYS A 68 -0.45 -3.43 -11.82
CA LYS A 68 -0.99 -3.78 -13.14
C LYS A 68 -2.49 -3.99 -13.14
N HIS A 69 -3.08 -4.19 -11.98
CA HIS A 69 -4.51 -4.45 -11.88
C HIS A 69 -5.28 -3.16 -12.11
N LYS A 70 -6.27 -3.22 -13.00
CA LYS A 70 -7.09 -2.05 -13.29
C LYS A 70 -8.03 -1.78 -12.14
N GLN A 71 -7.95 -0.57 -11.62
CA GLN A 71 -8.84 -0.15 -10.54
C GLN A 71 -8.99 1.36 -10.63
N SER A 72 -10.09 1.85 -10.08
CA SER A 72 -10.41 3.26 -10.21
C SER A 72 -9.65 4.14 -9.23
N LYS A 73 -9.11 3.57 -8.16
CA LYS A 73 -8.47 4.35 -7.11
C LYS A 73 -7.09 3.83 -6.80
N TYR A 74 -6.24 4.74 -6.38
CA TYR A 74 -4.86 4.41 -6.06
C TYR A 74 -4.78 3.57 -4.78
N THR A 75 -3.88 2.59 -4.78
CA THR A 75 -3.58 1.79 -3.60
C THR A 75 -2.19 2.14 -3.12
N TYR A 76 -2.09 2.56 -1.87
CA TYR A 76 -0.80 2.87 -1.25
C TYR A 76 -0.22 1.57 -0.69
N ILE A 77 1.05 1.31 -0.98
CA ILE A 77 1.68 0.04 -0.60
C ILE A 77 2.88 0.30 0.29
N ILE A 78 2.84 -0.27 1.49
CA ILE A 78 3.96 -0.23 2.43
C ILE A 78 4.57 -1.62 2.50
N MET A 79 5.86 -1.71 2.24
CA MET A 79 6.60 -2.96 2.39
C MET A 79 7.23 -3.04 3.76
N ILE A 80 7.13 -4.19 4.40
CA ILE A 80 7.79 -4.44 5.67
C ILE A 80 8.85 -5.49 5.45
N THR A 81 10.05 -5.26 5.95
CA THR A 81 11.12 -6.23 5.76
C THR A 81 12.17 -6.13 6.84
N ALA A 82 12.79 -7.26 7.16
CA ALA A 82 13.96 -7.29 8.03
C ALA A 82 15.22 -6.97 7.25
N LEU A 83 15.14 -7.08 5.92
CA LEU A 83 16.30 -6.90 5.05
C LEU A 83 16.16 -5.61 4.29
N ILE A 84 16.99 -4.61 4.65
CA ILE A 84 17.02 -3.41 3.87
C ILE A 84 18.42 -3.11 3.43
N GLY A 85 18.79 -3.66 2.29
CA GLY A 85 19.95 -3.21 1.56
C GLY A 85 19.48 -2.22 0.50
N LYS A 86 20.44 -1.49 -0.04
CA LYS A 86 20.14 -0.53 -1.09
C LYS A 86 19.46 -1.21 -2.28
N LYS A 87 19.95 -2.40 -2.64
CA LYS A 87 19.40 -3.12 -3.78
C LYS A 87 17.94 -3.50 -3.52
N ASP A 88 17.64 -4.00 -2.32
CA ASP A 88 16.27 -4.41 -1.99
C ASP A 88 15.33 -3.22 -2.00
N TYR A 89 15.78 -2.10 -1.48
CA TYR A 89 15.00 -0.89 -1.47
C TYR A 89 14.68 -0.44 -2.90
N LEU A 90 15.70 -0.44 -3.77
CA LEU A 90 15.49 0.00 -5.15
C LEU A 90 14.56 -0.94 -5.90
N GLU A 91 14.69 -2.24 -5.69
CA GLU A 91 13.80 -3.21 -6.31
C GLU A 91 12.35 -2.99 -5.87
N GLY A 92 12.16 -2.72 -4.59
CA GLY A 92 10.82 -2.47 -4.06
C GLY A 92 10.20 -1.22 -4.63
N MET A 93 10.97 -0.14 -4.69
CA MET A 93 10.46 1.09 -5.26
C MET A 93 10.14 0.93 -6.74
N GLU A 94 10.98 0.18 -7.45
CA GLU A 94 10.74 -0.10 -8.86
C GLU A 94 9.51 -0.96 -9.07
N ALA A 95 9.24 -1.89 -8.14
CA ALA A 95 8.03 -2.71 -8.20
C ALA A 95 6.77 -1.88 -7.93
N GLY A 96 6.91 -0.70 -7.35
CA GLY A 96 5.80 0.20 -7.12
C GLY A 96 5.41 0.43 -5.68
N ALA A 97 6.29 0.06 -4.73
CA ALA A 97 6.03 0.34 -3.32
C ALA A 97 6.12 1.84 -3.06
N ASP A 98 5.31 2.31 -2.14
CA ASP A 98 5.30 3.72 -1.76
C ASP A 98 6.20 3.98 -0.56
N ASP A 99 6.39 2.98 0.28
CA ASP A 99 7.15 3.16 1.51
C ASP A 99 7.70 1.83 1.99
N PHE A 100 8.71 1.92 2.86
CA PHE A 100 9.34 0.77 3.49
C PHE A 100 9.41 0.98 4.99
N VAL A 101 9.13 -0.08 5.73
CA VAL A 101 9.26 -0.09 7.19
C VAL A 101 10.09 -1.31 7.55
N THR A 102 11.09 -1.12 8.42
CA THR A 102 11.95 -2.22 8.83
C THR A 102 11.40 -2.94 10.04
N LYS A 103 11.66 -4.23 10.13
CA LYS A 103 11.39 -4.99 11.33
C LYS A 103 12.56 -4.82 12.29
N PRO A 104 12.33 -4.85 13.60
CA PRO A 104 11.04 -5.07 14.27
C PRO A 104 10.15 -3.85 14.17
N LEU A 105 8.84 -4.09 14.16
CA LEU A 105 7.87 -3.02 14.00
C LEU A 105 7.85 -2.11 15.23
N ASP A 106 7.92 -0.82 14.97
CA ASP A 106 7.77 0.21 15.97
C ASP A 106 6.38 0.82 15.79
N PRO A 107 5.47 0.68 16.75
CA PRO A 107 4.11 1.19 16.59
C PRO A 107 4.06 2.69 16.30
N ASP A 108 4.94 3.47 16.91
CA ASP A 108 4.93 4.92 16.69
C ASP A 108 5.38 5.25 15.27
N GLU A 109 6.41 4.57 14.79
CA GLU A 109 6.87 4.78 13.42
C GLU A 109 5.78 4.36 12.43
N LEU A 110 5.17 3.22 12.65
CA LEU A 110 4.12 2.75 11.77
C LEU A 110 2.95 3.73 11.74
N LYS A 111 2.57 4.25 12.91
CA LYS A 111 1.51 5.23 12.99
C LYS A 111 1.83 6.47 12.16
N ALA A 112 3.07 6.94 12.25
CA ALA A 112 3.48 8.11 11.47
C ALA A 112 3.43 7.84 9.98
N ARG A 113 3.86 6.65 9.55
CA ARG A 113 3.82 6.26 8.15
C ARG A 113 2.40 6.15 7.63
N LEU A 114 1.51 5.63 8.47
CA LEU A 114 0.11 5.51 8.10
C LEU A 114 -0.54 6.87 7.93
N ARG A 115 -0.15 7.85 8.73
CA ARG A 115 -0.65 9.22 8.55
C ARG A 115 -0.24 9.80 7.21
N VAL A 116 1.00 9.53 6.81
CA VAL A 116 1.46 9.97 5.50
C VAL A 116 0.66 9.27 4.41
N ALA A 117 0.45 7.95 4.56
CA ALA A 117 -0.32 7.19 3.60
C ALA A 117 -1.74 7.75 3.45
N GLU A 118 -2.38 8.06 4.57
CA GLU A 118 -3.73 8.62 4.53
C GLU A 118 -3.78 9.96 3.82
N ARG A 119 -2.77 10.79 4.04
CA ARG A 119 -2.71 12.08 3.34
C ARG A 119 -2.57 11.89 1.84
N ILE A 120 -1.74 10.95 1.42
CA ILE A 120 -1.54 10.66 0.00
C ILE A 120 -2.83 10.14 -0.61
N ILE A 121 -3.47 9.17 0.06
CA ILE A 121 -4.71 8.59 -0.42
C ILE A 121 -5.80 9.68 -0.53
N SER A 122 -5.90 10.51 0.48
CA SER A 122 -6.89 11.59 0.48
C SER A 122 -6.63 12.59 -0.64
N PHE A 123 -5.36 12.91 -0.86
CA PHE A 123 -4.99 13.81 -1.94
C PHE A 123 -5.35 13.23 -3.30
N GLN A 124 -5.09 11.94 -3.50
CA GLN A 124 -5.43 11.27 -4.75
C GLN A 124 -6.93 11.27 -4.98
N GLU A 125 -7.71 11.03 -3.94
CA GLU A 125 -9.17 11.05 -4.05
C GLU A 125 -9.68 12.45 -4.38
N HIS A 126 -9.09 13.45 -3.74
CA HIS A 126 -9.49 14.83 -3.95
C HIS A 126 -9.18 15.27 -5.38
N ALA A 127 -7.98 14.92 -5.85
CA ALA A 127 -7.57 15.28 -7.20
C ALA A 127 -8.48 14.62 -8.24
N ALA A 128 -8.84 13.34 -8.02
CA ALA A 128 -9.73 12.65 -8.93
C ALA A 128 -11.13 13.31 -8.94
N THR A 129 -11.60 13.69 -7.76
CA THR A 129 -12.90 14.36 -7.66
C THR A 129 -12.87 15.70 -8.37
N GLU A 130 -11.80 16.45 -8.18
CA GLU A 130 -11.66 17.73 -8.84
C GLU A 130 -11.61 17.59 -10.35
N GLU A 131 -10.91 16.57 -10.83
CA GLU A 131 -10.86 16.29 -12.27
C GLU A 131 -12.25 16.01 -12.82
N VAL A 132 -13.01 15.19 -12.11
CA VAL A 132 -14.35 14.84 -12.54
C VAL A 132 -15.26 16.04 -12.55
N ASP A 133 -15.14 16.92 -11.56
CA ASP A 133 -16.02 18.06 -11.42
C ASP A 133 -15.58 19.28 -12.22
N SER A 134 -14.35 19.29 -12.70
CA SER A 134 -13.84 20.46 -13.41
C SER A 134 -14.49 20.63 -14.76
N PRO A 135 -14.74 21.87 -15.18
CA PRO A 135 -15.23 22.07 -16.54
C PRO A 135 -14.13 21.74 -17.54
N PRO A 136 -14.53 21.53 -18.78
CA PRO A 136 -13.53 21.26 -19.81
C PRO A 136 -12.56 22.41 -19.92
N LYS A 137 -11.32 22.05 -20.17
CA LYS A 137 -10.31 23.04 -20.29
C LYS A 137 -10.44 23.81 -21.57
N LEU A 138 -10.29 25.06 -21.43
CA LEU A 138 -10.21 25.84 -22.60
C LEU A 138 -8.80 25.81 -23.01
N GLY A 139 -8.62 25.16 -23.87
CA GLY A 139 -7.39 25.17 -24.40
C GLY A 139 -6.31 25.43 -23.43
N GLY A 140 -6.21 25.51 -22.85
CA GLY A 140 -5.51 25.57 -22.24
C GLY A 140 -4.62 25.42 -21.73
N VAL A 141 -4.65 25.66 -21.70
CA VAL A 141 -4.18 25.69 -21.15
C VAL A 141 -3.25 25.14 -20.94
N SER A 142 -2.95 25.11 -21.05
CA SER A 142 -2.26 24.60 -20.89
C SER A 142 -1.42 24.61 -20.32
N SER A 143 -1.27 24.83 -19.99
CA SER A 143 -0.59 24.89 -19.37
C SER A 143 -0.04 24.12 -18.73
N ARG A 144 0.02 23.62 -18.64
CA ARG A 144 0.41 22.89 -18.04
C ARG A 144 1.44 22.44 -18.30
N THR A 145 1.79 22.71 -18.46
CA THR A 145 2.62 22.36 -18.72
C THR A 145 3.57 22.39 -18.25
N LYS A 146 3.82 22.41 -17.95
CA LYS A 146 4.46 22.50 -17.54
C LYS A 146 5.05 22.45 -17.14
#